data_f0671fbc339adb9f4acd1a0876360d60
#
_entry.id   f0671fbc339adb9f4acd1a0876360d60
#
_cell.length_a   1.000
_cell.length_b   1.000
_cell.length_c   1.000
_cell.angle_alpha   90.00
_cell.angle_beta   90.00
_cell.angle_gamma   90.00
#
_symmetry.space_group_name_H-M   'P 1'
#
loop_
_entity.id
_entity.type
_entity.pdbx_description
1 polymer ?
#
loop_
_entity_poly.entity_id
_entity_poly.type
_entity_poly.pdbx_seq_one_letter_code
_entity_poly.pdbx_strand_id
1 'polypeptide(L)'
;MSQPTAPPVPVHADTQWCATRHGLLLYFTHDAYIGASLREYGEFSEQEFALLRQLLRPGDTVVEVGANIGALSIPIARCLLPGGRLYAVEAQRRVFQVLCANAVLGGLPNVHALHAAGTSGAGYLHVPAVDYASPNNFGGIALASSAGAGEQVAPMAVDDLDLPACRLIKVDVEGMELDVLRSAARTIARCRPMLYVENDRRRDSPALIAYIIAQGYRLWWHQPALFNPANFAGNPRNLFEHMVSLNMLGVPRELDFRFEGGREVTGAQDYPEVGGTGG
;
A
#
# COMPACT_ATOMS: atom_id res chain seq x y z
N MET A 1 -35.86 1.85 -0.29
CA MET A 1 -34.96 2.02 0.86
C MET A 1 -34.21 3.33 0.64
N SER A 2 -34.52 4.36 1.44
CA SER A 2 -33.83 5.65 1.37
C SER A 2 -32.35 5.45 1.77
N GLN A 3 -31.43 5.94 0.95
CA GLN A 3 -30.01 5.98 1.29
C GLN A 3 -29.84 6.75 2.63
N PRO A 4 -29.03 6.24 3.55
CA PRO A 4 -28.75 7.00 4.76
C PRO A 4 -28.06 8.31 4.35
N THR A 5 -28.73 9.42 4.63
CA THR A 5 -28.09 10.75 4.54
C THR A 5 -26.98 10.78 5.58
N ALA A 6 -25.74 10.82 5.11
CA ALA A 6 -24.58 10.96 6.00
C ALA A 6 -24.76 12.26 6.84
N PRO A 7 -24.42 12.22 8.15
CA PRO A 7 -24.45 13.42 8.96
C PRO A 7 -23.46 14.45 8.37
N PRO A 8 -23.74 15.75 8.52
CA PRO A 8 -22.80 16.78 8.11
C PRO A 8 -21.58 16.70 9.04
N VAL A 9 -20.56 15.94 8.61
CA VAL A 9 -19.27 15.98 9.25
C VAL A 9 -18.64 17.32 8.86
N PRO A 10 -18.16 18.17 9.80
CA PRO A 10 -17.39 19.34 9.44
C PRO A 10 -16.10 18.85 8.76
N VAL A 11 -16.10 18.91 7.45
CA VAL A 11 -14.97 18.48 6.64
C VAL A 11 -13.95 19.62 6.66
N HIS A 12 -12.73 19.35 7.06
CA HIS A 12 -11.65 20.32 6.91
C HIS A 12 -11.50 20.62 5.41
N ALA A 13 -11.10 21.85 5.04
CA ALA A 13 -11.08 22.30 3.64
C ALA A 13 -10.24 21.41 2.70
N ASP A 14 -9.29 20.63 3.25
CA ASP A 14 -8.39 19.73 2.53
C ASP A 14 -8.83 18.25 2.48
N THR A 15 -9.95 17.89 3.13
CA THR A 15 -10.46 16.52 3.12
C THR A 15 -11.93 16.46 2.76
N GLN A 16 -12.34 15.37 2.09
CA GLN A 16 -13.74 15.04 1.80
C GLN A 16 -13.96 13.54 1.94
N TRP A 17 -15.20 13.12 2.01
CA TRP A 17 -15.58 11.72 1.98
C TRP A 17 -16.35 11.40 0.70
N CYS A 18 -16.27 10.16 0.24
CA CYS A 18 -17.08 9.66 -0.87
C CYS A 18 -17.52 8.22 -0.62
N ALA A 19 -18.62 7.84 -1.28
CA ALA A 19 -19.02 6.46 -1.38
C ALA A 19 -18.09 5.75 -2.36
N THR A 20 -17.57 4.59 -1.94
CA THR A 20 -16.65 3.80 -2.75
C THR A 20 -17.15 2.37 -2.89
N ARG A 21 -16.53 1.58 -3.78
CA ARG A 21 -16.76 0.13 -3.89
C ARG A 21 -16.64 -0.59 -2.55
N HIS A 22 -15.80 -0.07 -1.67
CA HIS A 22 -15.47 -0.67 -0.37
C HIS A 22 -16.07 0.06 0.84
N GLY A 23 -17.13 0.85 0.62
CA GLY A 23 -17.81 1.62 1.65
C GLY A 23 -17.45 3.10 1.63
N LEU A 24 -17.68 3.79 2.75
CA LEU A 24 -17.38 5.22 2.86
C LEU A 24 -15.91 5.42 3.18
N LEU A 25 -15.23 6.29 2.41
CA LEU A 25 -13.85 6.68 2.67
C LEU A 25 -13.68 8.20 2.72
N LEU A 26 -12.87 8.64 3.67
CA LEU A 26 -12.33 10.00 3.76
C LEU A 26 -11.06 10.07 2.92
N TYR A 27 -10.86 11.14 2.16
CA TYR A 27 -9.71 11.35 1.30
C TYR A 27 -9.26 12.82 1.26
N PHE A 28 -8.02 13.07 0.84
CA PHE A 28 -7.52 14.43 0.60
C PHE A 28 -7.97 14.94 -0.75
N THR A 29 -8.60 16.12 -0.78
CA THR A 29 -9.19 16.72 -1.99
C THR A 29 -8.18 17.10 -3.06
N HIS A 30 -6.95 17.39 -2.63
CA HIS A 30 -5.84 17.83 -3.49
C HIS A 30 -4.85 16.70 -3.84
N ASP A 31 -5.13 15.47 -3.42
CA ASP A 31 -4.34 14.31 -3.82
C ASP A 31 -4.58 13.99 -5.30
N ALA A 32 -3.48 13.99 -6.07
CA ALA A 32 -3.50 13.82 -7.52
C ALA A 32 -3.78 12.39 -7.98
N TYR A 33 -3.58 11.38 -7.11
CA TYR A 33 -3.75 9.97 -7.45
C TYR A 33 -4.86 9.31 -6.66
N ILE A 34 -4.66 9.03 -5.38
CA ILE A 34 -5.64 8.32 -4.55
C ILE A 34 -6.91 9.16 -4.39
N GLY A 35 -6.77 10.43 -3.98
CA GLY A 35 -7.90 11.34 -3.83
C GLY A 35 -8.65 11.58 -5.13
N ALA A 36 -7.93 11.78 -6.23
CA ALA A 36 -8.53 11.93 -7.56
C ALA A 36 -9.27 10.66 -7.99
N SER A 37 -8.68 9.47 -7.77
CA SER A 37 -9.29 8.19 -8.10
C SER A 37 -10.57 7.95 -7.29
N LEU A 38 -10.53 8.19 -5.97
CA LEU A 38 -11.70 8.04 -5.11
C LEU A 38 -12.84 9.00 -5.51
N ARG A 39 -12.50 10.25 -5.83
CA ARG A 39 -13.48 11.26 -6.27
C ARG A 39 -14.12 10.90 -7.61
N GLU A 40 -13.32 10.47 -8.58
CA GLU A 40 -13.79 10.25 -9.96
C GLU A 40 -14.36 8.84 -10.19
N TYR A 41 -13.79 7.85 -9.50
CA TYR A 41 -14.12 6.44 -9.76
C TYR A 41 -14.77 5.73 -8.58
N GLY A 42 -14.71 6.29 -7.36
CA GLY A 42 -15.17 5.63 -6.15
C GLY A 42 -14.36 4.38 -5.80
N GLU A 43 -13.11 4.31 -6.26
CA GLU A 43 -12.18 3.20 -5.99
C GLU A 43 -10.74 3.62 -6.25
N PHE A 44 -9.78 2.86 -5.74
CA PHE A 44 -8.35 3.04 -6.03
C PHE A 44 -7.69 1.68 -6.15
N SER A 45 -6.86 1.51 -7.20
CA SER A 45 -6.04 0.32 -7.45
C SER A 45 -6.79 -1.02 -7.35
N GLU A 46 -8.01 -1.07 -7.89
CA GLU A 46 -8.90 -2.24 -7.77
C GLU A 46 -8.31 -3.51 -8.39
N GLN A 47 -7.49 -3.37 -9.44
CA GLN A 47 -6.82 -4.51 -10.06
C GLN A 47 -5.73 -5.10 -9.15
N GLU A 48 -5.08 -4.27 -8.35
CA GLU A 48 -4.13 -4.69 -7.31
C GLU A 48 -4.87 -5.44 -6.20
N PHE A 49 -5.96 -4.86 -5.71
CA PHE A 49 -6.79 -5.52 -4.71
C PHE A 49 -7.36 -6.85 -5.22
N ALA A 50 -7.74 -6.95 -6.50
CA ALA A 50 -8.26 -8.19 -7.09
C ALA A 50 -7.26 -9.35 -7.00
N LEU A 51 -5.95 -9.08 -7.16
CA LEU A 51 -4.89 -10.06 -6.90
C LEU A 51 -4.79 -10.38 -5.41
N LEU A 52 -4.66 -9.37 -4.56
CA LEU A 52 -4.49 -9.56 -3.11
C LEU A 52 -5.64 -10.37 -2.51
N ARG A 53 -6.87 -10.10 -2.93
CA ARG A 53 -8.05 -10.85 -2.49
C ARG A 53 -7.98 -12.35 -2.78
N GLN A 54 -7.31 -12.77 -3.85
CA GLN A 54 -7.14 -14.19 -4.18
C GLN A 54 -6.14 -14.88 -3.25
N LEU A 55 -5.19 -14.13 -2.69
CA LEU A 55 -4.13 -14.64 -1.82
C LEU A 55 -4.54 -14.73 -0.35
N LEU A 56 -5.59 -14.00 0.04
CA LEU A 56 -6.01 -13.82 1.45
C LEU A 56 -7.19 -14.70 1.81
N ARG A 57 -7.27 -15.07 3.11
CA ARG A 57 -8.35 -15.87 3.71
C ARG A 57 -8.76 -15.28 5.05
N PRO A 58 -10.00 -15.50 5.48
CA PRO A 58 -10.39 -15.23 6.86
C PRO A 58 -9.44 -15.88 7.87
N GLY A 59 -9.07 -15.14 8.90
CA GLY A 59 -8.12 -15.58 9.92
C GLY A 59 -6.65 -15.22 9.63
N ASP A 60 -6.31 -14.79 8.42
CA ASP A 60 -4.94 -14.41 8.07
C ASP A 60 -4.47 -13.17 8.82
N THR A 61 -3.16 -13.08 9.04
CA THR A 61 -2.47 -11.86 9.49
C THR A 61 -1.70 -11.25 8.33
N VAL A 62 -1.90 -9.96 8.11
CA VAL A 62 -1.26 -9.17 7.06
C VAL A 62 -0.52 -7.99 7.67
N VAL A 63 0.65 -7.67 7.13
CA VAL A 63 1.37 -6.42 7.40
C VAL A 63 1.38 -5.60 6.11
N GLU A 64 0.94 -4.36 6.19
CA GLU A 64 0.99 -3.38 5.12
C GLU A 64 1.83 -2.20 5.59
N VAL A 65 2.95 -1.94 4.93
CA VAL A 65 3.84 -0.81 5.20
C VAL A 65 3.71 0.17 4.04
N GLY A 66 3.32 1.40 4.36
CA GLY A 66 2.84 2.38 3.39
C GLY A 66 1.33 2.25 3.16
N ALA A 67 0.55 2.20 4.26
CA ALA A 67 -0.90 2.00 4.17
C ALA A 67 -1.65 3.22 3.63
N ASN A 68 -0.99 4.36 3.57
CA ASN A 68 -1.57 5.62 3.14
C ASN A 68 -2.88 5.91 3.89
N ILE A 69 -3.92 6.45 3.24
CA ILE A 69 -5.24 6.68 3.84
C ILE A 69 -6.07 5.41 4.01
N GLY A 70 -5.53 4.24 3.69
CA GLY A 70 -6.20 2.96 3.83
C GLY A 70 -7.08 2.55 2.66
N ALA A 71 -6.90 3.13 1.47
CA ALA A 71 -7.72 2.80 0.30
C ALA A 71 -7.65 1.30 -0.05
N LEU A 72 -6.48 0.65 0.14
CA LEU A 72 -6.31 -0.80 0.04
C LEU A 72 -6.46 -1.51 1.40
N SER A 73 -6.07 -0.88 2.50
CA SER A 73 -6.17 -1.47 3.85
C SER A 73 -7.61 -1.87 4.19
N ILE A 74 -8.59 -1.04 3.86
CA ILE A 74 -10.01 -1.29 4.16
C ILE A 74 -10.53 -2.57 3.50
N PRO A 75 -10.41 -2.77 2.18
CA PRO A 75 -10.84 -4.02 1.56
C PRO A 75 -10.01 -5.22 1.97
N ILE A 76 -8.69 -5.07 2.19
CA ILE A 76 -7.84 -6.14 2.73
C ILE A 76 -8.38 -6.58 4.09
N ALA A 77 -8.57 -5.67 5.05
CA ALA A 77 -9.04 -6.00 6.40
C ALA A 77 -10.37 -6.74 6.40
N ARG A 78 -11.29 -6.42 5.49
CA ARG A 78 -12.56 -7.15 5.31
C ARG A 78 -12.35 -8.60 4.89
N CYS A 79 -11.39 -8.87 4.01
CA CYS A 79 -11.06 -10.23 3.58
C CYS A 79 -10.52 -11.10 4.72
N LEU A 80 -9.93 -10.49 5.75
CA LEU A 80 -9.34 -11.17 6.89
C LEU A 80 -10.37 -11.57 7.96
N LEU A 81 -11.57 -11.02 7.92
CA LEU A 81 -12.62 -11.35 8.87
C LEU A 81 -13.31 -12.68 8.54
N PRO A 82 -13.72 -13.48 9.55
CA PRO A 82 -13.45 -13.26 10.99
C PRO A 82 -12.06 -13.72 11.42
N GLY A 83 -11.55 -13.15 12.50
CA GLY A 83 -10.38 -13.65 13.24
C GLY A 83 -9.01 -13.19 12.74
N GLY A 84 -8.91 -12.68 11.52
CA GLY A 84 -7.64 -12.15 10.98
C GLY A 84 -7.36 -10.71 11.38
N ARG A 85 -6.12 -10.26 11.13
CA ARG A 85 -5.63 -8.93 11.53
C ARG A 85 -4.84 -8.27 10.41
N LEU A 86 -5.00 -6.95 10.28
CA LEU A 86 -4.17 -6.10 9.43
C LEU A 86 -3.36 -5.14 10.32
N TYR A 87 -2.04 -5.20 10.21
CA TYR A 87 -1.14 -4.20 10.76
C TYR A 87 -0.82 -3.21 9.63
N ALA A 88 -1.37 -2.01 9.74
CA ALA A 88 -1.28 -0.95 8.72
C ALA A 88 -0.35 0.15 9.22
N VAL A 89 0.83 0.26 8.63
CA VAL A 89 1.89 1.21 9.02
C VAL A 89 1.90 2.38 8.06
N GLU A 90 1.82 3.60 8.61
CA GLU A 90 1.86 4.83 7.84
C GLU A 90 2.74 5.88 8.55
N ALA A 91 3.66 6.48 7.81
CA ALA A 91 4.65 7.40 8.35
C ALA A 91 4.17 8.85 8.44
N GLN A 92 3.34 9.29 7.50
CA GLN A 92 2.83 10.65 7.47
C GLN A 92 1.69 10.82 8.48
N ARG A 93 1.89 11.62 9.52
CA ARG A 93 0.93 11.78 10.62
C ARG A 93 -0.50 12.13 10.16
N ARG A 94 -0.66 13.05 9.21
CA ARG A 94 -1.98 13.43 8.72
C ARG A 94 -2.65 12.33 7.91
N VAL A 95 -1.88 11.65 7.09
CA VAL A 95 -2.34 10.49 6.30
C VAL A 95 -2.75 9.35 7.22
N PHE A 96 -1.94 9.08 8.26
CA PHE A 96 -2.25 8.11 9.31
C PHE A 96 -3.57 8.44 10.05
N GLN A 97 -3.85 9.72 10.33
CA GLN A 97 -5.12 10.11 10.96
C GLN A 97 -6.32 9.78 10.07
N VAL A 98 -6.18 9.97 8.75
CA VAL A 98 -7.22 9.60 7.78
C VAL A 98 -7.36 8.07 7.68
N LEU A 99 -6.28 7.32 7.69
CA LEU A 99 -6.30 5.84 7.79
C LEU A 99 -7.10 5.36 9.00
N CYS A 100 -6.83 5.92 10.19
CA CYS A 100 -7.57 5.60 11.41
C CYS A 100 -9.07 5.92 11.27
N ALA A 101 -9.41 7.08 10.71
CA ALA A 101 -10.79 7.47 10.46
C ALA A 101 -11.49 6.49 9.51
N ASN A 102 -10.82 6.09 8.43
CA ASN A 102 -11.35 5.13 7.45
C ASN A 102 -11.55 3.73 8.06
N ALA A 103 -10.66 3.28 8.93
CA ALA A 103 -10.83 2.02 9.64
C ALA A 103 -12.09 2.05 10.56
N VAL A 104 -12.31 3.16 11.27
CA VAL A 104 -13.50 3.34 12.10
C VAL A 104 -14.78 3.43 11.25
N LEU A 105 -14.77 4.23 10.18
CA LEU A 105 -15.89 4.36 9.24
C LEU A 105 -16.23 3.01 8.58
N GLY A 106 -15.21 2.20 8.30
CA GLY A 106 -15.36 0.84 7.76
C GLY A 106 -15.90 -0.18 8.75
N GLY A 107 -15.97 0.14 10.06
CA GLY A 107 -16.34 -0.79 11.13
C GLY A 107 -15.35 -1.95 11.26
N LEU A 108 -14.04 -1.68 11.12
CA LEU A 108 -12.99 -2.68 11.03
C LEU A 108 -12.08 -2.69 12.27
N PRO A 109 -12.50 -3.33 13.38
CA PRO A 109 -11.70 -3.39 14.60
C PRO A 109 -10.44 -4.25 14.47
N ASN A 110 -10.29 -4.98 13.39
CA ASN A 110 -9.14 -5.80 13.06
C ASN A 110 -8.02 -5.04 12.31
N VAL A 111 -8.16 -3.74 12.08
CA VAL A 111 -7.10 -2.86 11.60
C VAL A 111 -6.33 -2.31 12.78
N HIS A 112 -5.05 -2.69 12.88
CA HIS A 112 -4.08 -2.16 13.83
C HIS A 112 -3.23 -1.10 13.12
N ALA A 113 -3.67 0.15 13.14
CA ALA A 113 -2.96 1.24 12.51
C ALA A 113 -1.77 1.70 13.38
N LEU A 114 -0.60 1.87 12.78
CA LEU A 114 0.65 2.22 13.44
C LEU A 114 1.29 3.45 12.78
N HIS A 115 1.48 4.52 13.55
CA HIS A 115 2.18 5.73 13.08
C HIS A 115 3.68 5.53 13.21
N ALA A 116 4.31 5.02 12.19
CA ALA A 116 5.74 4.70 12.17
C ALA A 116 6.30 4.67 10.74
N ALA A 117 7.61 4.76 10.62
CA ALA A 117 8.34 4.45 9.41
C ALA A 117 8.87 3.02 9.47
N GLY A 118 8.50 2.18 8.51
CA GLY A 118 9.00 0.81 8.42
C GLY A 118 10.49 0.81 8.06
N THR A 119 11.36 0.40 8.97
CA THR A 119 12.81 0.37 8.75
C THR A 119 13.52 -0.49 9.78
N SER A 120 14.70 -1.01 9.43
CA SER A 120 15.63 -1.65 10.35
C SER A 120 16.58 -0.66 11.03
N GLY A 121 16.59 0.58 10.56
CA GLY A 121 17.47 1.63 11.06
C GLY A 121 17.12 2.13 12.46
N ALA A 122 18.12 2.69 13.16
CA ALA A 122 17.93 3.38 14.42
C ALA A 122 17.78 4.90 14.19
N GLY A 123 17.00 5.54 15.07
CA GLY A 123 16.77 6.99 15.03
C GLY A 123 15.52 7.38 14.22
N TYR A 124 15.08 8.61 14.47
CA TYR A 124 13.91 9.15 13.78
C TYR A 124 14.20 9.42 12.30
N LEU A 125 13.20 9.16 11.47
CA LEU A 125 13.12 9.64 10.11
C LEU A 125 12.30 10.94 10.05
N HIS A 126 12.40 11.64 8.92
CA HIS A 126 11.69 12.91 8.74
C HIS A 126 10.73 12.81 7.55
N VAL A 127 9.48 13.07 7.82
CA VAL A 127 8.47 13.33 6.79
C VAL A 127 8.65 14.79 6.37
N PRO A 128 8.93 15.10 5.10
CA PRO A 128 9.01 16.49 4.63
C PRO A 128 7.73 17.26 4.93
N ALA A 129 7.82 18.59 5.06
CA ALA A 129 6.65 19.43 5.20
C ALA A 129 5.77 19.33 3.95
N VAL A 130 4.52 18.95 4.14
CA VAL A 130 3.53 18.76 3.07
C VAL A 130 2.41 19.76 3.22
N ASP A 131 2.12 20.50 2.16
CA ASP A 131 0.92 21.35 2.09
C ASP A 131 -0.24 20.54 1.50
N TYR A 132 -1.15 20.08 2.38
CA TYR A 132 -2.33 19.30 1.97
C TYR A 132 -3.44 20.16 1.31
N ALA A 133 -3.29 21.48 1.30
CA ALA A 133 -4.24 22.39 0.66
C ALA A 133 -3.87 22.68 -0.81
N SER A 134 -2.73 22.21 -1.28
CA SER A 134 -2.26 22.35 -2.67
C SER A 134 -2.19 21.00 -3.39
N PRO A 135 -2.42 20.98 -4.72
CA PRO A 135 -2.32 19.73 -5.50
C PRO A 135 -0.93 19.08 -5.37
N ASN A 136 -0.91 17.81 -4.96
CA ASN A 136 0.32 17.03 -4.81
C ASN A 136 0.04 15.53 -4.89
N ASN A 137 1.08 14.72 -5.02
CA ASN A 137 1.03 13.28 -4.78
C ASN A 137 1.39 13.01 -3.30
N PHE A 138 0.38 12.86 -2.44
CA PHE A 138 0.63 12.61 -1.02
C PHE A 138 1.11 11.18 -0.74
N GLY A 139 0.84 10.25 -1.66
CA GLY A 139 1.37 8.88 -1.59
C GLY A 139 2.86 8.81 -1.93
N GLY A 140 3.34 9.66 -2.83
CA GLY A 140 4.72 9.64 -3.34
C GLY A 140 5.74 10.42 -2.49
N ILE A 141 5.52 10.58 -1.18
CA ILE A 141 6.42 11.34 -0.31
C ILE A 141 7.51 10.44 0.27
N ALA A 142 8.73 10.56 -0.25
CA ALA A 142 9.89 9.87 0.28
C ALA A 142 10.34 10.46 1.64
N LEU A 143 10.72 9.60 2.57
CA LEU A 143 11.26 10.00 3.87
C LEU A 143 12.73 10.41 3.74
N ALA A 144 13.17 11.31 4.63
CA ALA A 144 14.56 11.76 4.72
C ALA A 144 15.20 11.27 6.02
N SER A 145 16.48 10.92 5.94
CA SER A 145 17.30 10.53 7.10
C SER A 145 17.87 11.72 7.88
N SER A 146 17.84 12.93 7.29
CA SER A 146 18.40 14.13 7.90
C SER A 146 17.31 15.10 8.31
N ALA A 147 17.56 15.84 9.41
CA ALA A 147 16.66 16.89 9.89
C ALA A 147 16.46 17.97 8.82
N GLY A 148 15.20 18.17 8.41
CA GLY A 148 14.74 19.21 7.50
C GLY A 148 13.47 19.85 8.06
N ALA A 149 12.85 20.73 7.28
CA ALA A 149 11.50 21.20 7.60
C ALA A 149 10.53 20.02 7.44
N GLY A 150 9.84 19.65 8.52
CA GLY A 150 8.89 18.53 8.52
C GLY A 150 8.68 17.92 9.89
N GLU A 151 8.06 16.74 9.91
CA GLU A 151 7.72 16.04 11.14
C GLU A 151 8.62 14.82 11.35
N GLN A 152 9.01 14.57 12.59
CA GLN A 152 9.73 13.34 12.94
C GLN A 152 8.76 12.17 13.06
N VAL A 153 9.18 11.02 12.53
CA VAL A 153 8.47 9.76 12.67
C VAL A 153 9.40 8.71 13.28
N ALA A 154 8.87 7.94 14.22
CA ALA A 154 9.61 6.87 14.87
C ALA A 154 9.85 5.70 13.89
N PRO A 155 11.05 5.09 13.92
CA PRO A 155 11.28 3.84 13.21
C PRO A 155 10.53 2.68 13.85
N MET A 156 10.16 1.68 13.05
CA MET A 156 9.59 0.41 13.52
C MET A 156 10.07 -0.73 12.61
N ALA A 157 10.67 -1.74 13.18
CA ALA A 157 10.92 -2.95 12.44
C ALA A 157 9.66 -3.83 12.38
N VAL A 158 9.37 -4.44 11.24
CA VAL A 158 8.27 -5.41 11.11
C VAL A 158 8.45 -6.56 12.10
N ASP A 159 9.69 -6.94 12.36
CA ASP A 159 10.04 -8.00 13.32
C ASP A 159 9.70 -7.66 14.78
N ASP A 160 9.49 -6.37 15.12
CA ASP A 160 9.08 -5.94 16.47
C ASP A 160 7.59 -6.25 16.76
N LEU A 161 6.81 -6.55 15.72
CA LEU A 161 5.43 -7.01 15.88
C LEU A 161 5.35 -8.44 16.44
N ASP A 162 6.44 -9.18 16.43
CA ASP A 162 6.58 -10.58 16.93
C ASP A 162 5.39 -11.49 16.54
N LEU A 163 5.01 -11.46 15.27
CA LEU A 163 3.82 -12.12 14.76
C LEU A 163 3.97 -13.64 14.78
N PRO A 164 3.08 -14.41 15.38
CA PRO A 164 3.15 -15.88 15.37
C PRO A 164 2.92 -16.46 13.96
N ALA A 165 2.19 -15.75 13.11
CA ALA A 165 1.94 -16.07 11.72
C ALA A 165 1.80 -14.78 10.91
N CYS A 166 2.22 -14.81 9.64
CA CYS A 166 2.05 -13.73 8.70
C CYS A 166 1.80 -14.34 7.31
N ARG A 167 0.69 -13.97 6.69
CA ARG A 167 0.31 -14.47 5.36
C ARG A 167 0.88 -13.64 4.22
N LEU A 168 0.90 -12.32 4.40
CA LEU A 168 1.31 -11.36 3.40
C LEU A 168 2.02 -10.18 4.07
N ILE A 169 3.10 -9.73 3.46
CA ILE A 169 3.70 -8.42 3.71
C ILE A 169 3.58 -7.60 2.42
N LYS A 170 2.78 -6.52 2.47
CA LYS A 170 2.72 -5.50 1.40
C LYS A 170 3.67 -4.36 1.78
N VAL A 171 4.46 -3.91 0.82
CA VAL A 171 5.41 -2.79 1.00
C VAL A 171 5.30 -1.83 -0.15
N ASP A 172 5.07 -0.56 0.18
CA ASP A 172 4.88 0.53 -0.77
C ASP A 172 5.27 1.84 -0.05
N VAL A 173 6.57 2.17 -0.05
CA VAL A 173 7.18 3.15 0.89
C VAL A 173 8.18 4.11 0.24
N GLU A 174 8.05 4.28 -1.07
CA GLU A 174 8.75 5.32 -1.81
C GLU A 174 10.29 5.29 -1.68
N GLY A 175 10.87 4.08 -1.94
CA GLY A 175 12.31 3.87 -2.03
C GLY A 175 12.96 3.27 -0.79
N MET A 176 12.18 2.83 0.19
CA MET A 176 12.67 2.13 1.39
C MET A 176 12.24 0.65 1.43
N GLU A 177 11.76 0.08 0.33
CA GLU A 177 11.19 -1.28 0.25
C GLU A 177 12.19 -2.33 0.73
N LEU A 178 13.45 -2.25 0.29
CA LEU A 178 14.50 -3.16 0.72
C LEU A 178 14.78 -3.06 2.22
N ASP A 179 14.73 -1.86 2.78
CA ASP A 179 14.99 -1.63 4.21
C ASP A 179 13.82 -2.16 5.06
N VAL A 180 12.59 -1.97 4.60
CA VAL A 180 11.42 -2.61 5.22
C VAL A 180 11.53 -4.13 5.21
N LEU A 181 11.89 -4.75 4.07
CA LEU A 181 12.04 -6.20 4.01
C LEU A 181 13.18 -6.72 4.91
N ARG A 182 14.26 -5.97 5.05
CA ARG A 182 15.32 -6.28 6.02
C ARG A 182 14.82 -6.21 7.46
N SER A 183 13.95 -5.25 7.76
CA SER A 183 13.30 -5.12 9.08
C SER A 183 12.35 -6.27 9.40
N ALA A 184 11.95 -7.05 8.37
CA ALA A 184 11.07 -8.22 8.47
C ALA A 184 11.82 -9.55 8.36
N ALA A 185 13.14 -9.57 8.44
CA ALA A 185 13.96 -10.76 8.13
C ALA A 185 13.58 -12.00 8.95
N ARG A 186 13.33 -11.84 10.26
CA ARG A 186 12.90 -12.95 11.14
C ARG A 186 11.48 -13.42 10.80
N THR A 187 10.59 -12.47 10.52
CA THR A 187 9.19 -12.77 10.11
C THR A 187 9.18 -13.51 8.77
N ILE A 188 9.96 -13.05 7.80
CA ILE A 188 10.11 -13.70 6.48
C ILE A 188 10.64 -15.12 6.63
N ALA A 189 11.69 -15.31 7.43
CA ALA A 189 12.29 -16.64 7.64
C ALA A 189 11.35 -17.61 8.35
N ARG A 190 10.61 -17.15 9.37
CA ARG A 190 9.75 -17.98 10.21
C ARG A 190 8.38 -18.24 9.58
N CYS A 191 7.72 -17.20 9.09
CA CYS A 191 6.33 -17.27 8.65
C CYS A 191 6.20 -17.56 7.15
N ARG A 192 7.26 -17.34 6.37
CA ARG A 192 7.26 -17.52 4.91
C ARG A 192 6.06 -16.84 4.23
N PRO A 193 5.81 -15.53 4.52
CA PRO A 193 4.68 -14.83 3.94
C PRO A 193 4.84 -14.70 2.42
N MET A 194 3.75 -14.48 1.71
CA MET A 194 3.85 -13.87 0.39
C MET A 194 4.33 -12.41 0.56
N LEU A 195 5.03 -11.90 -0.43
CA LEU A 195 5.52 -10.53 -0.47
C LEU A 195 4.85 -9.82 -1.65
N TYR A 196 4.28 -8.64 -1.39
CA TYR A 196 3.78 -7.78 -2.46
C TYR A 196 4.45 -6.42 -2.32
N VAL A 197 5.33 -6.10 -3.25
CA VAL A 197 6.31 -5.02 -3.06
C VAL A 197 6.31 -4.12 -4.28
N GLU A 198 6.13 -2.81 -4.07
CA GLU A 198 6.37 -1.82 -5.10
C GLU A 198 7.84 -1.84 -5.54
N ASN A 199 8.09 -1.71 -6.83
CA ASN A 199 9.44 -1.70 -7.39
C ASN A 199 9.50 -0.81 -8.65
N ASP A 200 9.20 0.46 -8.46
CA ASP A 200 9.16 1.48 -9.52
C ASP A 200 10.50 2.19 -9.73
N ARG A 201 11.44 2.05 -8.79
CA ARG A 201 12.76 2.70 -8.82
C ARG A 201 13.80 1.82 -9.49
N ARG A 202 13.96 1.96 -10.80
CA ARG A 202 14.89 1.15 -11.62
C ARG A 202 16.30 1.05 -11.03
N ARG A 203 16.79 2.12 -10.39
CA ARG A 203 18.12 2.14 -9.78
C ARG A 203 18.24 1.15 -8.62
N ASP A 204 17.21 1.03 -7.79
CA ASP A 204 17.23 0.28 -6.53
C ASP A 204 16.69 -1.15 -6.72
N SER A 205 15.97 -1.37 -7.82
CA SER A 205 15.34 -2.65 -8.20
C SER A 205 16.30 -3.86 -8.15
N PRO A 206 17.54 -3.80 -8.68
CA PRO A 206 18.42 -4.97 -8.66
C PRO A 206 18.74 -5.48 -7.25
N ALA A 207 18.93 -4.56 -6.30
CA ALA A 207 19.22 -4.91 -4.91
C ALA A 207 18.01 -5.51 -4.21
N LEU A 208 16.82 -4.97 -4.46
CA LEU A 208 15.56 -5.45 -3.93
C LEU A 208 15.25 -6.87 -4.45
N ILE A 209 15.33 -7.08 -5.77
CA ILE A 209 15.13 -8.39 -6.40
C ILE A 209 16.12 -9.42 -5.87
N ALA A 210 17.43 -9.08 -5.82
CA ALA A 210 18.46 -9.98 -5.34
C ALA A 210 18.21 -10.40 -3.88
N TYR A 211 17.80 -9.48 -3.03
CA TYR A 211 17.48 -9.76 -1.64
C TYR A 211 16.31 -10.77 -1.53
N ILE A 212 15.20 -10.54 -2.24
CA ILE A 212 14.03 -11.41 -2.16
C ILE A 212 14.34 -12.81 -2.72
N ILE A 213 15.09 -12.90 -3.83
CA ILE A 213 15.52 -14.19 -4.39
C ILE A 213 16.42 -14.94 -3.39
N ALA A 214 17.33 -14.25 -2.70
CA ALA A 214 18.19 -14.85 -1.69
C ALA A 214 17.44 -15.38 -0.47
N GLN A 215 16.23 -14.84 -0.17
CA GLN A 215 15.34 -15.38 0.86
C GLN A 215 14.58 -16.64 0.38
N GLY A 216 14.84 -17.15 -0.82
CA GLY A 216 14.20 -18.35 -1.36
C GLY A 216 12.80 -18.12 -1.93
N TYR A 217 12.57 -16.99 -2.55
CA TYR A 217 11.33 -16.65 -3.23
C TYR A 217 11.45 -16.76 -4.75
N ARG A 218 10.33 -17.03 -5.41
CA ARG A 218 10.08 -16.74 -6.82
C ARG A 218 9.36 -15.41 -6.91
N LEU A 219 9.61 -14.64 -7.97
CA LEU A 219 9.07 -13.30 -8.16
C LEU A 219 8.37 -13.18 -9.51
N TRP A 220 7.28 -12.42 -9.53
CA TRP A 220 6.58 -12.02 -10.74
C TRP A 220 6.33 -10.51 -10.72
N TRP A 221 6.56 -9.86 -11.85
CA TRP A 221 6.08 -8.51 -12.08
C TRP A 221 4.57 -8.51 -12.18
N HIS A 222 3.93 -7.61 -11.46
CA HIS A 222 2.51 -7.28 -11.54
C HIS A 222 2.38 -5.80 -11.84
N GLN A 223 1.73 -5.46 -12.97
CA GLN A 223 1.62 -4.10 -13.49
C GLN A 223 0.14 -3.70 -13.64
N PRO A 224 -0.60 -3.56 -12.54
CA PRO A 224 -2.01 -3.19 -12.60
C PRO A 224 -2.16 -1.75 -13.10
N ALA A 225 -3.10 -1.54 -14.04
CA ALA A 225 -3.47 -0.19 -14.46
C ALA A 225 -4.17 0.54 -13.31
N LEU A 226 -3.87 1.83 -13.16
CA LEU A 226 -4.55 2.67 -12.16
C LEU A 226 -6.03 2.91 -12.53
N PHE A 227 -6.34 2.99 -13.81
CA PHE A 227 -7.70 3.12 -14.30
C PHE A 227 -8.35 1.75 -14.49
N ASN A 228 -9.55 1.60 -13.92
CA ASN A 228 -10.42 0.45 -14.15
C ASN A 228 -11.60 0.88 -15.03
N PRO A 229 -11.75 0.35 -16.26
CA PRO A 229 -12.91 0.68 -17.11
C PRO A 229 -14.26 0.30 -16.49
N ALA A 230 -14.27 -0.69 -15.59
CA ALA A 230 -15.46 -1.12 -14.83
C ALA A 230 -15.47 -0.52 -13.42
N ASN A 231 -15.03 0.74 -13.26
CA ASN A 231 -14.96 1.42 -11.98
C ASN A 231 -16.34 1.60 -11.33
N PHE A 232 -16.33 1.77 -10.00
CA PHE A 232 -17.56 1.82 -9.21
C PHE A 232 -18.50 2.97 -9.60
N ALA A 233 -17.96 4.12 -9.97
CA ALA A 233 -18.77 5.27 -10.40
C ALA A 233 -19.28 5.15 -11.84
N GLY A 234 -18.80 4.16 -12.63
CA GLY A 234 -19.13 4.04 -14.05
C GLY A 234 -18.57 5.19 -14.90
N ASN A 235 -17.56 5.89 -14.45
CA ASN A 235 -16.94 7.00 -15.16
C ASN A 235 -16.03 6.47 -16.28
N PRO A 236 -16.33 6.73 -17.57
CA PRO A 236 -15.54 6.22 -18.70
C PRO A 236 -14.24 7.00 -18.94
N ARG A 237 -14.09 8.17 -18.32
CA ARG A 237 -12.91 9.02 -18.52
C ARG A 237 -11.70 8.44 -17.82
N ASN A 238 -10.63 8.15 -18.55
CA ASN A 238 -9.35 7.74 -17.96
C ASN A 238 -8.50 8.98 -17.63
N LEU A 239 -8.29 9.26 -16.34
CA LEU A 239 -7.39 10.32 -15.85
C LEU A 239 -5.93 9.85 -15.77
N PHE A 240 -5.69 8.55 -15.85
CA PHE A 240 -4.39 7.91 -15.65
C PHE A 240 -3.96 7.15 -16.90
N GLU A 241 -4.05 7.83 -18.06
CA GLU A 241 -3.68 7.23 -19.35
C GLU A 241 -2.26 6.66 -19.28
N HIS A 242 -2.12 5.38 -19.66
CA HIS A 242 -0.84 4.66 -19.68
C HIS A 242 -0.14 4.49 -18.32
N MET A 243 -0.77 4.88 -17.20
CA MET A 243 -0.20 4.71 -15.87
C MET A 243 -0.51 3.32 -15.32
N VAL A 244 0.53 2.64 -14.89
CA VAL A 244 0.48 1.36 -14.17
C VAL A 244 1.33 1.46 -12.92
N SER A 245 0.92 0.75 -11.86
CA SER A 245 1.81 0.54 -10.73
C SER A 245 2.83 -0.54 -11.08
N LEU A 246 4.07 -0.39 -10.61
CA LEU A 246 5.11 -1.40 -10.79
C LEU A 246 5.32 -2.16 -9.49
N ASN A 247 4.67 -3.31 -9.39
CA ASN A 247 4.74 -4.16 -8.21
C ASN A 247 5.35 -5.52 -8.53
N MET A 248 5.84 -6.20 -7.50
CA MET A 248 6.27 -7.59 -7.58
C MET A 248 5.49 -8.44 -6.58
N LEU A 249 5.04 -9.61 -7.03
CA LEU A 249 4.55 -10.68 -6.17
C LEU A 249 5.69 -11.67 -5.90
N GLY A 250 6.09 -11.79 -4.64
CA GLY A 250 7.03 -12.79 -4.16
C GLY A 250 6.31 -13.95 -3.50
N VAL A 251 6.62 -15.17 -3.93
CA VAL A 251 6.04 -16.40 -3.36
C VAL A 251 7.17 -17.33 -2.92
N PRO A 252 7.13 -17.90 -1.70
CA PRO A 252 8.11 -18.88 -1.26
C PRO A 252 8.24 -20.04 -2.26
N ARG A 253 9.47 -20.44 -2.57
CA ARG A 253 9.75 -21.47 -3.62
C ARG A 253 9.15 -22.84 -3.28
N GLU A 254 8.94 -23.12 -2.02
CA GLU A 254 8.35 -24.36 -1.53
C GLU A 254 6.83 -24.47 -1.78
N LEU A 255 6.17 -23.36 -2.13
CA LEU A 255 4.76 -23.37 -2.47
C LEU A 255 4.58 -23.68 -3.96
N ASP A 256 3.71 -24.66 -4.27
CA ASP A 256 3.26 -24.89 -5.64
C ASP A 256 2.29 -23.77 -6.03
N PHE A 257 2.81 -22.76 -6.69
CA PHE A 257 2.08 -21.55 -7.07
C PHE A 257 2.40 -21.17 -8.51
N ARG A 258 1.35 -20.82 -9.25
CA ARG A 258 1.44 -20.25 -10.59
C ARG A 258 0.70 -18.91 -10.61
N PHE A 259 1.28 -17.92 -11.23
CA PHE A 259 0.68 -16.61 -11.40
C PHE A 259 0.60 -16.27 -12.89
N GLU A 260 -0.64 -16.26 -13.41
CA GLU A 260 -0.90 -15.93 -14.82
C GLU A 260 -1.09 -14.43 -15.07
N GLY A 261 -1.22 -13.65 -13.99
CA GLY A 261 -1.43 -12.20 -14.03
C GLY A 261 -0.16 -11.35 -14.19
N GLY A 262 1.00 -11.97 -14.40
CA GLY A 262 2.27 -11.26 -14.48
C GLY A 262 3.39 -12.07 -15.11
N ARG A 263 4.51 -11.40 -15.37
CA ARG A 263 5.72 -12.00 -15.95
C ARG A 263 6.69 -12.40 -14.83
N GLU A 264 7.17 -13.67 -14.87
CA GLU A 264 8.17 -14.13 -13.89
C GLU A 264 9.49 -13.35 -14.03
N VAL A 265 10.08 -12.97 -12.90
CA VAL A 265 11.36 -12.28 -12.83
C VAL A 265 12.49 -13.29 -13.08
N THR A 266 13.35 -13.03 -14.05
CA THR A 266 14.40 -13.95 -14.50
C THR A 266 15.74 -13.74 -13.77
N GLY A 267 15.91 -12.63 -13.07
CA GLY A 267 17.14 -12.32 -12.31
C GLY A 267 17.15 -10.90 -11.77
N ALA A 268 18.18 -10.56 -11.01
CA ALA A 268 18.27 -9.27 -10.33
C ALA A 268 18.27 -8.05 -11.26
N GLN A 269 18.70 -8.20 -12.49
CA GLN A 269 18.74 -7.10 -13.48
C GLN A 269 17.46 -7.03 -14.34
N ASP A 270 16.49 -7.92 -14.07
CA ASP A 270 15.23 -7.95 -14.79
C ASP A 270 14.33 -6.79 -14.36
N TYR A 271 14.15 -5.83 -15.26
CA TYR A 271 13.25 -4.70 -15.05
C TYR A 271 12.32 -4.57 -16.25
N PRO A 272 11.01 -4.38 -16.06
CA PRO A 272 10.08 -4.28 -17.19
C PRO A 272 10.37 -3.03 -18.03
N GLU A 273 10.19 -3.18 -19.33
CA GLU A 273 10.10 -2.01 -20.20
C GLU A 273 8.77 -1.32 -19.92
N VAL A 274 8.80 -0.18 -19.28
CA VAL A 274 7.64 0.69 -19.14
C VAL A 274 7.52 1.44 -20.46
N GLY A 275 6.45 1.22 -21.19
CA GLY A 275 6.19 1.96 -22.44
C GLY A 275 6.33 3.45 -22.16
N GLY A 276 7.26 4.10 -22.87
CA GLY A 276 7.87 5.38 -22.54
C GLY A 276 6.89 6.46 -22.10
N THR A 277 7.02 6.89 -20.88
CA THR A 277 6.74 8.25 -20.48
C THR A 277 8.00 9.05 -20.79
N GLY A 278 7.99 9.74 -21.94
CA GLY A 278 9.03 10.70 -22.28
C GLY A 278 9.14 11.75 -21.17
N GLY A 279 10.39 12.11 -20.88
CA GLY A 279 10.94 12.92 -19.84
C GLY A 279 10.26 14.24 -19.47
#